data_9d255cc64894a782b213bf062c3240c5
#
_entry.id   9d255cc64894a782b213bf062c3240c5
#
_cell.length_a   1.000
_cell.length_b   1.000
_cell.length_c   1.000
_cell.angle_alpha   90.00
_cell.angle_beta   90.00
_cell.angle_gamma   90.00
#
_symmetry.space_group_name_H-M   'P 1'
#
loop_
_entity.id
_entity.type
_entity.pdbx_description
1 polymer ?
#
loop_
_entity_poly.entity_id
_entity_poly.type
_entity_poly.pdbx_seq_one_letter_code
_entity_poly.pdbx_strand_id
1 'polypeptide(L)'
;MKLRLFRRWALSSLLFPVLIISAYADSINMGTAGTYAVLAGTTVTNTGTTTINGDLGISPGCALTGGSTMTVSGTINLCNPASLKAQNDLITAYNQAAGLKNASSLTGTDLGGLFLKSGVYSFTSSAGLAAGTTLTLEGTPGARFVFQIGTTLTTGSASSVIFINSLTGKPMTDPHIYWQVGSSATLGTSTRFEGNILALTSITLNTGATINCGSALARNGAVTLQGNTITSCGSKTAAVPEPGTMSYMGMGLLVLVAGVRRRLGI
;
A
#
# COMPACT_ATOMS: atom_id res chain seq x y z
N MET A 1 -48.79 -31.07 58.82
CA MET A 1 -48.34 -29.77 58.26
C MET A 1 -47.01 -29.99 57.53
N LYS A 2 -47.01 -30.17 56.20
CA LYS A 2 -45.80 -30.51 55.40
C LYS A 2 -45.34 -29.29 54.62
N LEU A 3 -44.20 -28.74 55.02
CA LEU A 3 -43.57 -27.58 54.36
C LEU A 3 -42.85 -28.04 53.07
N ARG A 4 -43.25 -27.53 51.90
CA ARG A 4 -42.60 -27.78 50.65
C ARG A 4 -41.57 -26.70 50.39
N LEU A 5 -40.27 -27.04 50.36
CA LEU A 5 -39.17 -26.19 49.92
C LEU A 5 -39.21 -26.07 48.42
N PHE A 6 -39.44 -24.87 47.89
CA PHE A 6 -39.22 -24.51 46.49
C PHE A 6 -37.75 -24.20 46.27
N ARG A 7 -37.07 -25.06 45.50
CA ARG A 7 -35.68 -24.86 45.07
C ARG A 7 -35.68 -23.97 43.84
N ARG A 8 -35.29 -22.68 44.00
CA ARG A 8 -35.12 -21.73 42.92
C ARG A 8 -33.83 -22.06 42.15
N TRP A 9 -33.95 -22.43 40.91
CA TRP A 9 -32.83 -22.57 39.98
C TRP A 9 -32.52 -21.19 39.43
N ALA A 10 -31.37 -20.63 39.80
CA ALA A 10 -30.83 -19.42 39.18
C ALA A 10 -30.17 -19.82 37.87
N LEU A 11 -30.80 -19.47 36.74
CA LEU A 11 -30.12 -19.49 35.44
C LEU A 11 -29.11 -18.33 35.43
N SER A 12 -27.84 -18.67 35.60
CA SER A 12 -26.75 -17.75 35.35
C SER A 12 -26.52 -17.71 33.84
N SER A 13 -27.03 -16.68 33.15
CA SER A 13 -26.72 -16.41 31.77
C SER A 13 -25.30 -15.86 31.68
N LEU A 14 -24.34 -16.71 31.25
CA LEU A 14 -23.01 -16.26 30.88
C LEU A 14 -23.14 -15.40 29.61
N LEU A 15 -23.12 -14.10 29.78
CA LEU A 15 -22.96 -13.15 28.70
C LEU A 15 -21.50 -13.24 28.21
N PHE A 16 -21.25 -13.98 27.14
CA PHE A 16 -19.96 -13.94 26.43
C PHE A 16 -19.87 -12.62 25.67
N PRO A 17 -18.90 -11.74 25.95
CA PRO A 17 -18.68 -10.59 25.12
C PRO A 17 -18.20 -11.08 23.75
N VAL A 18 -19.03 -10.91 22.74
CA VAL A 18 -18.60 -11.06 21.33
C VAL A 18 -17.63 -9.93 21.06
N LEU A 19 -16.34 -10.23 21.08
CA LEU A 19 -15.32 -9.31 20.63
C LEU A 19 -15.49 -9.17 19.10
N ILE A 20 -16.16 -8.10 18.68
CA ILE A 20 -16.21 -7.72 17.27
C ILE A 20 -14.81 -7.22 16.92
N ILE A 21 -13.97 -8.14 16.46
CA ILE A 21 -12.72 -7.77 15.78
C ILE A 21 -13.17 -7.15 14.45
N SER A 22 -13.14 -5.84 14.37
CA SER A 22 -13.25 -5.13 13.12
C SER A 22 -12.07 -5.58 12.27
N ALA A 23 -12.29 -6.54 11.38
CA ALA A 23 -11.34 -6.88 10.35
C ALA A 23 -11.18 -5.60 9.51
N TYR A 24 -10.04 -4.95 9.59
CA TYR A 24 -9.65 -3.93 8.63
C TYR A 24 -9.41 -4.63 7.29
N ALA A 25 -10.51 -4.99 6.62
CA ALA A 25 -10.52 -5.68 5.33
C ALA A 25 -10.23 -4.74 4.16
N ASP A 26 -9.46 -3.69 4.38
CA ASP A 26 -9.28 -2.60 3.41
C ASP A 26 -7.79 -2.28 3.19
N SER A 27 -6.93 -3.29 3.31
CA SER A 27 -5.51 -3.17 2.98
C SER A 27 -5.31 -3.27 1.47
N ILE A 28 -4.56 -2.33 0.88
CA ILE A 28 -4.12 -2.44 -0.51
C ILE A 28 -3.07 -3.55 -0.57
N ASN A 29 -3.44 -4.64 -1.21
CA ASN A 29 -2.55 -5.79 -1.36
C ASN A 29 -1.68 -5.60 -2.61
N MET A 30 -0.43 -5.24 -2.40
CA MET A 30 0.56 -5.09 -3.47
C MET A 30 1.04 -6.42 -4.04
N GLY A 31 0.79 -7.53 -3.36
CA GLY A 31 1.29 -8.83 -3.80
C GLY A 31 2.79 -8.81 -4.11
N THR A 32 3.18 -9.46 -5.20
CA THR A 32 4.59 -9.45 -5.65
C THR A 32 5.04 -8.09 -6.20
N ALA A 33 4.12 -7.19 -6.60
CA ALA A 33 4.48 -5.82 -7.01
C ALA A 33 5.12 -5.03 -5.86
N GLY A 34 4.85 -5.39 -4.62
CA GLY A 34 5.40 -4.72 -3.43
C GLY A 34 6.91 -4.86 -3.27
N THR A 35 7.58 -5.82 -3.91
CA THR A 35 9.06 -5.94 -3.88
C THR A 35 9.74 -5.07 -4.95
N TYR A 36 8.99 -4.60 -5.95
CA TYR A 36 9.52 -3.80 -7.03
C TYR A 36 9.63 -2.33 -6.62
N ALA A 37 10.82 -1.78 -6.73
CA ALA A 37 11.03 -0.34 -6.66
C ALA A 37 10.65 0.34 -7.99
N VAL A 38 10.84 -0.37 -9.12
CA VAL A 38 10.46 0.09 -10.46
C VAL A 38 9.75 -1.04 -11.20
N LEU A 39 8.55 -0.78 -11.72
CA LEU A 39 7.82 -1.71 -12.59
C LEU A 39 7.18 -0.93 -13.74
N ALA A 40 7.43 -1.35 -14.97
CA ALA A 40 6.91 -0.70 -16.18
C ALA A 40 6.11 -1.66 -17.04
N GLY A 41 5.09 -1.14 -17.73
CA GLY A 41 4.31 -1.88 -18.72
C GLY A 41 5.04 -2.06 -20.05
N THR A 42 5.78 -1.06 -20.49
CA THR A 42 6.44 -1.06 -21.82
C THR A 42 7.95 -1.05 -21.74
N THR A 43 8.53 0.01 -21.16
CA THR A 43 9.98 0.25 -21.14
C THR A 43 10.42 0.90 -19.86
N VAL A 44 11.66 0.65 -19.45
CA VAL A 44 12.38 1.51 -18.49
C VAL A 44 13.52 2.19 -19.25
N THR A 45 13.55 3.52 -19.19
CA THR A 45 14.63 4.33 -19.79
C THR A 45 15.34 5.08 -18.69
N ASN A 46 16.66 5.02 -18.65
CA ASN A 46 17.47 5.73 -17.69
C ASN A 46 18.54 6.60 -18.37
N THR A 47 18.74 7.80 -17.85
CA THR A 47 19.86 8.67 -18.13
C THR A 47 20.54 9.07 -16.82
N GLY A 48 21.87 9.10 -16.82
CA GLY A 48 22.62 9.39 -15.59
C GLY A 48 22.68 8.21 -14.62
N THR A 49 23.30 8.43 -13.45
CA THR A 49 23.50 7.37 -12.45
C THR A 49 22.26 7.23 -11.57
N THR A 50 21.59 6.08 -11.67
CA THR A 50 20.38 5.78 -10.89
C THR A 50 20.61 4.61 -9.94
N THR A 51 20.13 4.72 -8.71
CA THR A 51 20.16 3.66 -7.71
C THR A 51 18.74 3.17 -7.42
N ILE A 52 18.52 1.87 -7.56
CA ILE A 52 17.24 1.20 -7.31
C ILE A 52 17.45 0.17 -6.20
N ASN A 53 16.92 0.47 -5.02
CA ASN A 53 16.92 -0.43 -3.87
C ASN A 53 15.60 -1.20 -3.84
N GLY A 54 15.59 -2.36 -4.51
CA GLY A 54 14.45 -3.23 -4.75
C GLY A 54 14.52 -3.87 -6.13
N ASP A 55 13.48 -4.59 -6.52
CA ASP A 55 13.41 -5.23 -7.83
C ASP A 55 13.09 -4.21 -8.94
N LEU A 56 13.56 -4.50 -10.17
CA LEU A 56 13.16 -3.81 -11.38
C LEU A 56 12.43 -4.78 -12.30
N GLY A 57 11.27 -4.39 -12.82
CA GLY A 57 10.47 -5.22 -13.71
C GLY A 57 9.95 -4.50 -14.93
N ILE A 58 9.80 -5.24 -16.03
CA ILE A 58 9.12 -4.77 -17.25
C ILE A 58 8.25 -5.91 -17.76
N SER A 59 6.96 -5.68 -17.95
CA SER A 59 6.03 -6.64 -18.57
C SER A 59 4.74 -5.92 -19.00
N PRO A 60 4.16 -6.21 -20.17
CA PRO A 60 4.58 -7.17 -21.21
C PRO A 60 5.78 -6.71 -22.03
N GLY A 61 6.20 -5.43 -21.95
CA GLY A 61 7.41 -4.95 -22.61
C GLY A 61 8.69 -5.61 -22.06
N CYS A 62 9.81 -5.40 -22.76
CA CYS A 62 11.10 -5.99 -22.41
C CYS A 62 12.26 -4.99 -22.43
N ALA A 63 12.02 -3.76 -22.90
CA ALA A 63 13.11 -2.84 -23.22
C ALA A 63 13.61 -2.09 -21.98
N LEU A 64 14.87 -2.32 -21.64
CA LEU A 64 15.63 -1.57 -20.63
C LEU A 64 16.74 -0.79 -21.34
N THR A 65 16.64 0.54 -21.34
CA THR A 65 17.63 1.44 -21.93
C THR A 65 18.40 2.17 -20.81
N GLY A 66 19.71 2.32 -20.99
CA GLY A 66 20.57 2.97 -19.97
C GLY A 66 20.81 2.14 -18.71
N GLY A 67 20.65 0.83 -18.80
CA GLY A 67 20.85 -0.08 -17.67
C GLY A 67 22.31 -0.10 -17.15
N SER A 68 23.29 0.21 -18.00
CA SER A 68 24.72 0.25 -17.63
C SER A 68 25.07 1.35 -16.59
N THR A 69 24.22 2.35 -16.44
CA THR A 69 24.37 3.43 -15.45
C THR A 69 23.43 3.29 -14.26
N MET A 70 22.80 2.11 -14.12
CA MET A 70 21.90 1.79 -13.01
C MET A 70 22.57 0.81 -12.05
N THR A 71 22.35 1.03 -10.78
CA THR A 71 22.64 0.04 -9.72
C THR A 71 21.32 -0.47 -9.16
N VAL A 72 21.03 -1.76 -9.33
CA VAL A 72 19.82 -2.42 -8.83
C VAL A 72 20.21 -3.42 -7.75
N SER A 73 19.71 -3.25 -6.53
CA SER A 73 20.04 -4.15 -5.41
C SER A 73 19.22 -5.45 -5.43
N GLY A 74 18.07 -5.43 -6.09
CA GLY A 74 17.17 -6.57 -6.25
C GLY A 74 17.38 -7.30 -7.58
N THR A 75 16.35 -8.00 -8.00
CA THR A 75 16.33 -8.77 -9.26
C THR A 75 15.83 -7.90 -10.41
N ILE A 76 16.45 -8.05 -11.59
CA ILE A 76 15.97 -7.45 -12.85
C ILE A 76 15.15 -8.51 -13.59
N ASN A 77 13.85 -8.25 -13.75
CA ASN A 77 12.87 -9.15 -14.38
C ASN A 77 12.33 -8.52 -15.67
N LEU A 78 12.83 -8.95 -16.81
CA LEU A 78 12.41 -8.43 -18.13
C LEU A 78 11.54 -9.46 -18.85
N CYS A 79 10.29 -9.07 -19.15
CA CYS A 79 9.28 -9.87 -19.87
C CYS A 79 9.24 -11.38 -19.46
N ASN A 80 9.43 -11.65 -18.20
CA ASN A 80 9.41 -13.01 -17.65
C ASN A 80 8.16 -13.25 -16.76
N PRO A 81 7.90 -14.50 -16.33
CA PRO A 81 6.74 -14.79 -15.49
C PRO A 81 6.69 -14.00 -14.17
N ALA A 82 7.84 -13.64 -13.58
CA ALA A 82 7.89 -12.87 -12.34
C ALA A 82 7.41 -11.43 -12.55
N SER A 83 7.89 -10.73 -13.59
CA SER A 83 7.41 -9.37 -13.92
C SER A 83 5.96 -9.38 -14.39
N LEU A 84 5.51 -10.42 -15.11
CA LEU A 84 4.10 -10.57 -15.49
C LEU A 84 3.20 -10.72 -14.26
N LYS A 85 3.60 -11.56 -13.31
CA LYS A 85 2.87 -11.72 -12.05
C LYS A 85 2.80 -10.39 -11.29
N ALA A 86 3.90 -9.66 -11.18
CA ALA A 86 3.95 -8.37 -10.52
C ALA A 86 3.01 -7.35 -11.19
N GLN A 87 2.91 -7.32 -12.52
CA GLN A 87 1.95 -6.47 -13.23
C GLN A 87 0.49 -6.84 -12.92
N ASN A 88 0.16 -8.12 -12.82
CA ASN A 88 -1.18 -8.57 -12.44
C ASN A 88 -1.52 -8.17 -10.99
N ASP A 89 -0.54 -8.28 -10.08
CA ASP A 89 -0.70 -7.86 -8.69
C ASP A 89 -0.84 -6.32 -8.61
N LEU A 90 -0.09 -5.56 -9.43
CA LEU A 90 -0.22 -4.10 -9.54
C LEU A 90 -1.62 -3.70 -10.04
N ILE A 91 -2.18 -4.40 -11.03
CA ILE A 91 -3.55 -4.17 -11.50
C ILE A 91 -4.55 -4.32 -10.34
N THR A 92 -4.37 -5.36 -9.54
CA THR A 92 -5.22 -5.61 -8.38
C THR A 92 -5.09 -4.50 -7.34
N ALA A 93 -3.88 -4.12 -6.96
CA ALA A 93 -3.61 -3.06 -6.00
C ALA A 93 -4.14 -1.69 -6.48
N TYR A 94 -3.94 -1.37 -7.74
CA TYR A 94 -4.46 -0.15 -8.35
C TYR A 94 -5.99 -0.08 -8.25
N ASN A 95 -6.68 -1.17 -8.62
CA ASN A 95 -8.14 -1.23 -8.59
C ASN A 95 -8.67 -1.18 -7.15
N GLN A 96 -7.99 -1.81 -6.19
CA GLN A 96 -8.31 -1.68 -4.76
C GLN A 96 -8.18 -0.23 -4.30
N ALA A 97 -7.07 0.44 -4.63
CA ALA A 97 -6.85 1.85 -4.27
C ALA A 97 -7.92 2.76 -4.88
N ALA A 98 -8.24 2.59 -6.16
CA ALA A 98 -9.28 3.35 -6.88
C ALA A 98 -10.69 3.10 -6.33
N GLY A 99 -10.95 1.91 -5.80
CA GLY A 99 -12.26 1.48 -5.32
C GLY A 99 -12.61 1.91 -3.89
N LEU A 100 -11.65 2.45 -3.13
CA LEU A 100 -11.90 2.88 -1.75
C LEU A 100 -12.95 3.98 -1.69
N LYS A 101 -13.83 3.90 -0.68
CA LYS A 101 -14.93 4.83 -0.47
C LYS A 101 -14.59 5.87 0.59
N ASN A 102 -15.48 6.84 0.77
CA ASN A 102 -15.37 7.91 1.78
C ASN A 102 -14.11 8.76 1.65
N ALA A 103 -13.67 9.00 0.41
CA ALA A 103 -12.54 9.87 0.15
C ALA A 103 -12.89 11.35 0.42
N SER A 104 -11.98 12.04 1.11
CA SER A 104 -12.05 13.50 1.28
C SER A 104 -11.60 14.18 -0.01
N SER A 105 -12.42 15.03 -0.60
CA SER A 105 -12.06 15.72 -1.85
C SER A 105 -11.04 16.83 -1.61
N LEU A 106 -9.96 16.78 -2.39
CA LEU A 106 -8.93 17.83 -2.50
C LEU A 106 -8.84 18.39 -3.93
N THR A 107 -9.90 18.20 -4.74
CA THR A 107 -9.95 18.68 -6.12
C THR A 107 -9.72 20.18 -6.20
N GLY A 108 -8.75 20.60 -7.03
CA GLY A 108 -8.38 22.01 -7.19
C GLY A 108 -7.47 22.57 -6.10
N THR A 109 -7.09 21.74 -5.12
CA THR A 109 -6.19 22.17 -4.03
C THR A 109 -4.76 21.74 -4.34
N ASP A 110 -3.79 22.65 -4.20
CA ASP A 110 -2.37 22.30 -4.20
C ASP A 110 -2.01 21.58 -2.89
N LEU A 111 -1.21 20.54 -2.99
CA LEU A 111 -0.79 19.74 -1.84
C LEU A 111 0.28 20.44 -0.96
N GLY A 112 0.91 21.50 -1.49
CA GLY A 112 1.97 22.23 -0.80
C GLY A 112 1.47 22.91 0.47
N GLY A 113 2.18 22.70 1.57
CA GLY A 113 1.85 23.27 2.89
C GLY A 113 0.73 22.54 3.62
N LEU A 114 0.11 21.51 3.03
CA LEU A 114 -0.91 20.76 3.73
C LEU A 114 -0.33 19.81 4.79
N PHE A 115 -1.09 19.65 5.87
CA PHE A 115 -0.92 18.62 6.89
C PHE A 115 -2.10 17.66 6.80
N LEU A 116 -1.88 16.44 6.36
CA LEU A 116 -2.93 15.46 6.17
C LEU A 116 -2.77 14.29 7.15
N LYS A 117 -3.88 13.89 7.75
CA LYS A 117 -3.94 12.67 8.59
C LYS A 117 -4.20 11.44 7.74
N SER A 118 -4.04 10.25 8.34
CA SER A 118 -4.35 8.99 7.65
C SER A 118 -5.78 9.00 7.09
N GLY A 119 -5.94 8.53 5.85
CA GLY A 119 -7.24 8.54 5.18
C GLY A 119 -7.15 8.32 3.69
N VAL A 120 -8.31 8.48 3.05
CA VAL A 120 -8.46 8.44 1.58
C VAL A 120 -8.79 9.84 1.11
N TYR A 121 -8.03 10.31 0.11
CA TYR A 121 -8.16 11.62 -0.50
C TYR A 121 -8.42 11.47 -2.00
N SER A 122 -9.27 12.32 -2.56
CA SER A 122 -9.62 12.23 -3.98
C SER A 122 -9.46 13.54 -4.73
N PHE A 123 -9.05 13.42 -5.99
CA PHE A 123 -9.00 14.49 -6.98
C PHE A 123 -9.76 14.01 -8.21
N THR A 124 -10.79 14.71 -8.63
CA THR A 124 -11.54 14.38 -9.86
C THR A 124 -10.72 14.70 -11.13
N SER A 125 -9.68 15.50 -11.00
CA SER A 125 -8.75 15.87 -12.06
C SER A 125 -7.30 15.58 -11.65
N SER A 126 -6.36 16.46 -11.96
CA SER A 126 -4.95 16.35 -11.54
C SER A 126 -4.74 16.74 -10.08
N ALA A 127 -3.67 16.17 -9.49
CA ALA A 127 -3.11 16.63 -8.24
C ALA A 127 -1.75 17.28 -8.48
N GLY A 128 -1.48 18.38 -7.79
CA GLY A 128 -0.24 19.14 -7.86
C GLY A 128 0.41 19.33 -6.50
N LEU A 129 1.74 19.40 -6.50
CA LEU A 129 2.56 19.83 -5.37
C LEU A 129 3.50 20.91 -5.88
N ALA A 130 3.31 22.15 -5.47
CA ALA A 130 4.07 23.30 -5.96
C ALA A 130 5.56 23.19 -5.66
N ALA A 131 6.39 23.82 -6.50
CA ALA A 131 7.84 23.80 -6.35
C ALA A 131 8.30 24.36 -4.99
N GLY A 132 9.27 23.71 -4.37
CA GLY A 132 9.83 24.13 -3.08
C GLY A 132 8.90 23.98 -1.89
N THR A 133 7.69 23.39 -2.07
CA THR A 133 6.73 23.20 -0.98
C THR A 133 6.78 21.76 -0.42
N THR A 134 6.19 21.59 0.76
CA THR A 134 6.15 20.30 1.45
C THR A 134 4.71 19.90 1.75
N LEU A 135 4.35 18.68 1.38
CA LEU A 135 3.18 17.98 1.91
C LEU A 135 3.62 17.18 3.14
N THR A 136 2.97 17.40 4.26
CA THR A 136 3.20 16.64 5.49
C THR A 136 2.07 15.65 5.74
N LEU A 137 2.40 14.37 5.79
CA LEU A 137 1.50 13.30 6.19
C LEU A 137 1.74 13.00 7.66
N GLU A 138 0.70 12.95 8.47
CA GLU A 138 0.78 12.74 9.91
C GLU A 138 0.02 11.49 10.33
N GLY A 139 0.70 10.54 10.95
CA GLY A 139 0.07 9.30 11.42
C GLY A 139 0.94 8.50 12.37
N THR A 140 0.40 7.39 12.86
CA THR A 140 1.15 6.37 13.61
C THR A 140 1.79 5.38 12.64
N PRO A 141 2.76 4.55 13.08
CA PRO A 141 3.26 3.44 12.25
C PRO A 141 2.12 2.55 11.74
N GLY A 142 2.11 2.26 10.43
CA GLY A 142 1.04 1.53 9.77
C GLY A 142 -0.19 2.37 9.39
N ALA A 143 -0.13 3.68 9.59
CA ALA A 143 -1.17 4.59 9.12
C ALA A 143 -1.25 4.61 7.60
N ARG A 144 -2.45 4.44 7.05
CA ARG A 144 -2.64 4.37 5.59
C ARG A 144 -3.06 5.71 5.04
N PHE A 145 -2.41 6.08 3.92
CA PHE A 145 -2.77 7.23 3.09
C PHE A 145 -3.02 6.76 1.66
N VAL A 146 -4.15 7.12 1.09
CA VAL A 146 -4.48 6.80 -0.29
C VAL A 146 -4.94 8.05 -1.01
N PHE A 147 -4.27 8.38 -2.10
CA PHE A 147 -4.60 9.49 -2.98
C PHE A 147 -5.17 8.92 -4.28
N GLN A 148 -6.46 9.13 -4.51
CA GLN A 148 -7.15 8.75 -5.75
C GLN A 148 -7.15 9.94 -6.69
N ILE A 149 -6.32 9.91 -7.73
CA ILE A 149 -6.11 11.03 -8.65
C ILE A 149 -6.71 10.68 -10.01
N GLY A 150 -7.70 11.45 -10.45
CA GLY A 150 -8.46 11.17 -11.67
C GLY A 150 -7.64 11.23 -12.95
N THR A 151 -6.63 12.11 -13.02
CA THR A 151 -5.76 12.23 -14.19
C THR A 151 -4.28 12.15 -13.84
N THR A 152 -3.56 13.26 -13.69
CA THR A 152 -2.10 13.30 -13.52
C THR A 152 -1.68 13.70 -12.11
N LEU A 153 -0.56 13.17 -11.66
CA LEU A 153 0.19 13.67 -10.51
C LEU A 153 1.42 14.44 -11.01
N THR A 154 1.58 15.68 -10.58
CA THR A 154 2.78 16.47 -10.93
C THR A 154 3.34 17.15 -9.70
N THR A 155 4.63 16.94 -9.43
CA THR A 155 5.34 17.69 -8.40
C THR A 155 6.27 18.70 -9.02
N GLY A 156 6.33 19.89 -8.45
CA GLY A 156 7.29 20.91 -8.82
C GLY A 156 8.70 20.59 -8.33
N SER A 157 9.70 21.27 -8.87
CA SER A 157 11.12 21.06 -8.48
C SER A 157 11.34 21.36 -7.01
N ALA A 158 12.23 20.58 -6.37
CA ALA A 158 12.59 20.71 -4.96
C ALA A 158 11.41 20.63 -3.97
N SER A 159 10.29 20.07 -4.39
CA SER A 159 9.16 19.79 -3.50
C SER A 159 9.41 18.54 -2.66
N SER A 160 8.64 18.37 -1.60
CA SER A 160 8.80 17.24 -0.68
C SER A 160 7.46 16.67 -0.23
N VAL A 161 7.39 15.34 -0.14
CA VAL A 161 6.39 14.62 0.64
C VAL A 161 7.10 13.98 1.81
N ILE A 162 6.66 14.27 3.03
CA ILE A 162 7.24 13.71 4.25
C ILE A 162 6.15 13.05 5.09
N PHE A 163 6.52 11.97 5.78
CA PHE A 163 5.66 11.32 6.77
C PHE A 163 6.24 11.54 8.17
N ILE A 164 5.41 12.02 9.09
CA ILE A 164 5.79 12.25 10.48
C ILE A 164 4.94 11.40 11.42
N ASN A 165 5.57 10.90 12.47
CA ASN A 165 4.88 10.19 13.53
C ASN A 165 4.10 11.18 14.40
N SER A 166 2.77 11.03 14.47
CA SER A 166 1.88 11.90 15.22
C SER A 166 2.13 11.93 16.74
N LEU A 167 2.81 10.90 17.29
CA LEU A 167 3.14 10.82 18.72
C LEU A 167 4.45 11.52 19.07
N THR A 168 5.41 11.57 18.14
CA THR A 168 6.76 12.05 18.40
C THR A 168 7.11 13.31 17.60
N GLY A 169 6.32 13.64 16.57
CA GLY A 169 6.61 14.72 15.62
C GLY A 169 7.86 14.50 14.76
N LYS A 170 8.45 13.29 14.80
CA LYS A 170 9.69 13.00 14.07
C LYS A 170 9.35 12.39 12.69
N PRO A 171 10.17 12.70 11.66
CA PRO A 171 10.07 12.03 10.37
C PRO A 171 10.23 10.52 10.52
N MET A 172 9.43 9.79 9.72
CA MET A 172 9.52 8.34 9.59
C MET A 172 9.15 7.95 8.17
N THR A 173 9.34 6.70 7.82
CA THR A 173 8.95 6.13 6.53
C THR A 173 7.91 5.04 6.76
N ASP A 174 6.95 4.90 5.83
CA ASP A 174 5.92 3.89 5.94
C ASP A 174 5.51 3.39 4.54
N PRO A 175 5.43 2.07 4.29
CA PRO A 175 5.04 1.51 3.00
C PRO A 175 3.55 1.68 2.67
N HIS A 176 2.72 2.18 3.58
CA HIS A 176 1.26 2.28 3.42
C HIS A 176 0.78 3.62 2.84
N ILE A 177 1.63 4.31 2.09
CA ILE A 177 1.30 5.51 1.33
C ILE A 177 1.15 5.14 -0.14
N TYR A 178 -0.04 5.36 -0.71
CA TYR A 178 -0.40 4.95 -2.07
C TYR A 178 -0.94 6.12 -2.88
N TRP A 179 -0.36 6.33 -4.06
CA TRP A 179 -0.77 7.34 -5.04
C TRP A 179 -1.35 6.63 -6.26
N GLN A 180 -2.67 6.40 -6.27
CA GLN A 180 -3.35 5.87 -7.45
C GLN A 180 -3.57 7.01 -8.43
N VAL A 181 -2.99 6.89 -9.63
CA VAL A 181 -2.94 7.96 -10.65
C VAL A 181 -3.64 7.49 -11.92
N GLY A 182 -4.72 8.17 -12.29
CA GLY A 182 -5.58 7.81 -13.42
C GLY A 182 -4.93 7.98 -14.80
N SER A 183 -3.76 8.60 -14.89
CA SER A 183 -2.96 8.69 -16.10
C SER A 183 -1.46 8.56 -15.74
N SER A 184 -0.69 9.64 -15.84
CA SER A 184 0.75 9.64 -15.64
C SER A 184 1.17 10.43 -14.42
N ALA A 185 2.32 10.07 -13.83
CA ALA A 185 2.96 10.83 -12.77
C ALA A 185 4.28 11.43 -13.25
N THR A 186 4.55 12.67 -12.82
CA THR A 186 5.84 13.34 -13.06
C THR A 186 6.36 13.92 -11.75
N LEU A 187 7.52 13.46 -11.31
CA LEU A 187 8.24 14.05 -10.20
C LEU A 187 9.24 15.08 -10.73
N GLY A 188 9.13 16.31 -10.27
CA GLY A 188 10.01 17.42 -10.63
C GLY A 188 11.45 17.20 -10.17
N THR A 189 12.38 17.97 -10.75
CA THR A 189 13.81 17.90 -10.41
C THR A 189 14.04 18.03 -8.90
N SER A 190 14.86 17.15 -8.34
CA SER A 190 15.21 17.13 -6.90
C SER A 190 14.00 17.00 -5.94
N THR A 191 12.86 16.50 -6.42
CA THR A 191 11.73 16.15 -5.55
C THR A 191 12.12 15.05 -4.59
N ARG A 192 11.74 15.17 -3.32
CA ARG A 192 11.81 14.10 -2.32
C ARG A 192 10.41 13.55 -2.10
N PHE A 193 10.17 12.35 -2.58
CA PHE A 193 8.84 11.75 -2.58
C PHE A 193 8.77 10.56 -1.61
N GLU A 194 7.59 10.36 -1.03
CA GLU A 194 7.31 9.24 -0.11
C GLU A 194 6.12 8.45 -0.62
N GLY A 195 6.26 7.11 -0.64
CA GLY A 195 5.17 6.17 -0.94
C GLY A 195 5.17 5.62 -2.37
N ASN A 196 4.17 4.77 -2.62
CA ASN A 196 4.05 3.97 -3.83
C ASN A 196 3.20 4.69 -4.88
N ILE A 197 3.77 4.96 -6.05
CA ILE A 197 3.05 5.53 -7.20
C ILE A 197 2.53 4.38 -8.06
N LEU A 198 1.21 4.26 -8.15
CA LEU A 198 0.51 3.30 -9.01
C LEU A 198 -0.13 4.07 -10.16
N ALA A 199 0.58 4.23 -11.27
CA ALA A 199 0.11 4.99 -12.41
C ALA A 199 -0.53 4.11 -13.48
N LEU A 200 -1.64 4.57 -14.05
CA LEU A 200 -2.30 3.85 -15.15
C LEU A 200 -1.41 3.82 -16.39
N THR A 201 -0.73 4.93 -16.68
CA THR A 201 0.08 5.07 -17.91
C THR A 201 1.57 5.10 -17.56
N SER A 202 2.20 6.24 -17.49
CA SER A 202 3.65 6.35 -17.37
C SER A 202 4.09 7.09 -16.11
N ILE A 203 5.35 6.88 -15.72
CA ILE A 203 5.96 7.63 -14.63
C ILE A 203 7.28 8.21 -15.11
N THR A 204 7.49 9.50 -14.83
CA THR A 204 8.75 10.20 -15.10
C THR A 204 9.31 10.75 -13.80
N LEU A 205 10.54 10.40 -13.50
CA LEU A 205 11.34 11.02 -12.45
C LEU A 205 12.39 11.92 -13.11
N ASN A 206 12.22 13.23 -12.96
CA ASN A 206 13.21 14.19 -13.46
C ASN A 206 14.50 14.13 -12.63
N THR A 207 15.53 14.82 -13.09
CA THR A 207 16.91 14.76 -12.55
C THR A 207 16.93 14.88 -11.02
N GLY A 208 17.52 13.89 -10.37
CA GLY A 208 17.73 13.86 -8.95
C GLY A 208 16.49 13.70 -8.07
N ALA A 209 15.32 13.45 -8.66
CA ALA A 209 14.15 13.10 -7.87
C ALA A 209 14.36 11.77 -7.14
N THR A 210 13.87 11.67 -5.92
CA THR A 210 14.00 10.48 -5.07
C THR A 210 12.65 9.99 -4.60
N ILE A 211 12.51 8.66 -4.48
CA ILE A 211 11.37 8.03 -3.80
C ILE A 211 11.90 7.27 -2.59
N ASN A 212 11.48 7.69 -1.40
CA ASN A 212 11.76 7.01 -0.16
C ASN A 212 10.59 6.11 0.21
N CYS A 213 10.88 4.90 0.71
CA CYS A 213 9.90 3.94 1.16
C CYS A 213 8.70 3.83 0.21
N GLY A 214 8.98 3.62 -1.08
CA GLY A 214 7.97 3.57 -2.11
C GLY A 214 8.49 3.07 -3.43
N SER A 215 7.67 3.19 -4.47
CA SER A 215 7.95 2.61 -5.77
C SER A 215 7.33 3.41 -6.93
N ALA A 216 7.91 3.26 -8.11
CA ALA A 216 7.38 3.78 -9.37
C ALA A 216 6.81 2.62 -10.20
N LEU A 217 5.50 2.42 -10.13
CA LEU A 217 4.80 1.29 -10.74
C LEU A 217 3.83 1.77 -11.81
N ALA A 218 4.23 1.64 -13.08
CA ALA A 218 3.44 2.00 -14.25
C ALA A 218 2.77 0.75 -14.84
N ARG A 219 1.43 0.77 -14.95
CA ARG A 219 0.66 -0.38 -15.45
C ARG A 219 0.86 -0.62 -16.95
N ASN A 220 0.62 0.42 -17.76
CA ASN A 220 0.54 0.27 -19.21
C ASN A 220 1.68 0.99 -19.95
N GLY A 221 2.39 1.89 -19.28
CA GLY A 221 3.36 2.76 -19.93
C GLY A 221 4.79 2.56 -19.44
N ALA A 222 5.62 3.53 -19.74
CA ALA A 222 7.04 3.54 -19.42
C ALA A 222 7.35 4.13 -18.04
N VAL A 223 8.50 3.76 -17.49
CA VAL A 223 9.15 4.50 -16.41
C VAL A 223 10.43 5.15 -16.95
N THR A 224 10.52 6.48 -16.83
CA THR A 224 11.69 7.26 -17.25
C THR A 224 12.42 7.81 -16.05
N LEU A 225 13.73 7.60 -16.00
CA LEU A 225 14.61 7.92 -14.89
C LEU A 225 15.76 8.81 -15.34
N GLN A 226 16.19 9.74 -14.46
CA GLN A 226 17.25 10.71 -14.73
C GLN A 226 18.10 10.93 -13.47
N GLY A 227 19.03 10.01 -13.19
CA GLY A 227 19.92 10.11 -12.01
C GLY A 227 19.14 10.10 -10.69
N ASN A 228 18.32 9.10 -10.48
CA ASN A 228 17.37 9.00 -9.36
C ASN A 228 17.83 8.02 -8.27
N THR A 229 17.23 8.12 -7.10
CA THR A 229 17.30 7.08 -6.06
C THR A 229 15.89 6.65 -5.69
N ILE A 230 15.60 5.35 -5.79
CA ILE A 230 14.30 4.78 -5.45
C ILE A 230 14.54 3.65 -4.46
N THR A 231 13.91 3.74 -3.29
CA THR A 231 14.04 2.74 -2.22
C THR A 231 12.66 2.18 -1.89
N SER A 232 12.44 0.92 -2.25
CA SER A 232 11.24 0.20 -1.85
C SER A 232 11.33 -0.23 -0.38
N CYS A 233 10.31 0.07 0.39
CA CYS A 233 10.11 -0.50 1.74
C CYS A 233 9.14 -1.69 1.69
N GLY A 234 8.90 -2.25 0.51
CA GLY A 234 7.97 -3.33 0.31
C GLY A 234 8.21 -4.44 1.31
N SER A 235 7.24 -4.62 2.16
CA SER A 235 7.16 -5.77 3.03
C SER A 235 7.27 -7.00 2.11
N LYS A 236 8.35 -7.78 2.26
CA LYS A 236 8.21 -9.21 2.04
C LYS A 236 7.12 -9.59 3.04
N THR A 237 5.87 -9.64 2.61
CA THR A 237 4.83 -10.27 3.43
C THR A 237 5.36 -11.68 3.66
N ALA A 238 5.95 -11.90 4.83
CA ALA A 238 5.99 -13.25 5.36
C ALA A 238 4.54 -13.72 5.18
N ALA A 239 4.35 -14.81 4.44
CA ALA A 239 3.04 -15.41 4.29
C ALA A 239 2.45 -15.43 5.69
N VAL A 240 1.45 -14.60 5.95
CA VAL A 240 0.71 -14.66 7.22
C VAL A 240 0.14 -16.06 7.19
N PRO A 241 0.54 -16.96 8.08
CA PRO A 241 -0.11 -18.26 8.17
C PRO A 241 -1.58 -17.95 8.35
N GLU A 242 -2.42 -18.50 7.49
CA GLU A 242 -3.87 -18.32 7.60
C GLU A 242 -4.23 -18.51 9.07
N PRO A 243 -4.90 -17.54 9.70
CA PRO A 243 -5.21 -17.66 11.12
C PRO A 243 -5.86 -19.03 11.28
N GLY A 244 -5.37 -19.83 12.21
CA GLY A 244 -5.85 -21.19 12.44
C GLY A 244 -7.30 -21.25 12.92
N THR A 245 -8.16 -20.39 12.38
CA THR A 245 -9.62 -20.33 12.56
C THR A 245 -10.26 -21.68 12.26
N MET A 246 -9.73 -22.43 11.31
CA MET A 246 -10.15 -23.81 11.04
C MET A 246 -9.79 -24.75 12.21
N SER A 247 -8.65 -24.54 12.87
CA SER A 247 -8.28 -25.35 14.06
C SER A 247 -9.15 -25.03 15.27
N TYR A 248 -9.54 -23.77 15.46
CA TYR A 248 -10.41 -23.39 16.56
C TYR A 248 -11.86 -23.81 16.36
N MET A 249 -12.38 -23.78 15.11
CA MET A 249 -13.70 -24.34 14.80
C MET A 249 -13.75 -25.86 15.03
N GLY A 250 -12.69 -26.59 14.65
CA GLY A 250 -12.59 -28.03 14.89
C GLY A 250 -12.53 -28.37 16.38
N MET A 251 -11.77 -27.63 17.18
CA MET A 251 -11.70 -27.86 18.63
C MET A 251 -13.00 -27.48 19.34
N GLY A 252 -13.66 -26.40 18.93
CA GLY A 252 -14.98 -26.02 19.48
C GLY A 252 -16.04 -27.09 19.25
N LEU A 253 -16.06 -27.72 18.04
CA LEU A 253 -16.99 -28.79 17.70
C LEU A 253 -16.70 -30.06 18.49
N LEU A 254 -15.43 -30.41 18.70
CA LEU A 254 -15.02 -31.57 19.53
C LEU A 254 -15.43 -31.42 20.99
N VAL A 255 -15.31 -30.24 21.57
CA VAL A 255 -15.74 -29.95 22.93
C VAL A 255 -17.28 -30.04 23.08
N LEU A 256 -18.02 -29.56 22.08
CA LEU A 256 -19.48 -29.68 22.04
C LEU A 256 -19.94 -31.14 21.95
N VAL A 257 -19.33 -31.94 21.07
CA VAL A 257 -19.66 -33.36 20.89
C VAL A 257 -19.31 -34.15 22.16
N ALA A 258 -18.18 -33.88 22.82
CA ALA A 258 -17.80 -34.52 24.07
C ALA A 258 -18.74 -34.13 25.25
N GLY A 259 -19.19 -32.86 25.28
CA GLY A 259 -20.15 -32.37 26.27
C GLY A 259 -21.53 -33.02 26.14
N VAL A 260 -22.00 -33.21 24.92
CA VAL A 260 -23.30 -33.84 24.61
C VAL A 260 -23.24 -35.35 24.93
N ARG A 261 -22.19 -36.08 24.59
CA ARG A 261 -21.99 -37.51 24.98
C ARG A 261 -22.03 -37.72 26.48
N ARG A 262 -21.35 -36.86 27.25
CA ARG A 262 -21.41 -36.93 28.75
C ARG A 262 -22.80 -36.69 29.33
N ARG A 263 -23.66 -35.92 28.69
CA ARG A 263 -25.04 -35.66 29.13
C ARG A 263 -26.02 -36.76 28.77
N LEU A 264 -25.75 -37.49 27.68
CA LEU A 264 -26.63 -38.55 27.16
C LEU A 264 -26.23 -39.96 27.66
N GLY A 265 -25.10 -40.11 28.43
CA GLY A 265 -24.71 -41.38 29.00
C GLY A 265 -24.33 -42.47 28.00
N ILE A 266 -23.89 -42.07 26.78
CA ILE A 266 -23.41 -42.94 25.70
C ILE A 266 -21.96 -42.66 25.40
#